data_a9dd3074a99d4aac467bcaeddca9c812
#
_entry.id   a9dd3074a99d4aac467bcaeddca9c812
#
_cell.length_a   1.000
_cell.length_b   1.000
_cell.length_c   1.000
_cell.angle_alpha   90.00
_cell.angle_beta   90.00
_cell.angle_gamma   90.00
#
_symmetry.space_group_name_H-M   'P 1'
#
loop_
_entity.id
_entity.type
_entity.pdbx_description
1 polymer ?
#
loop_
_entity_poly.entity_id
_entity_poly.type
_entity_poly.pdbx_seq_one_letter_code
_entity_poly.pdbx_strand_id
1 'polypeptide(L)'
;GYSSAASDVYKRQEKAQMTFDEIDAIAITYGPGLIGSLLVGVEAAKTLSFIYDKPLIPVHHIAGHIYANSLVKELKFPLLALVVSGGHTELIKMSDHYHFEKLGGTLDDAIGECYDKAARVIGLEYPGGPKLDALAHKGKATYKLPVPLNDNSYNFSFSGLKSAVINLVHNEQQRGMIIRKDDLAASFQKVAVEEIVNKTKKAIENENIHRLIVAGGVAANKGLRENLTKMCEDLHVDLSFPPMQYCTCLLYTSPS
;
A
#
# COMPACT_ATOMS: atom_id res chain seq x y z
N GLY A 1 -14.94 13.38 1.42
CA GLY A 1 -16.32 13.02 1.60
C GLY A 1 -16.45 11.59 2.03
N TYR A 2 -17.09 11.37 3.16
CA TYR A 2 -17.46 10.01 3.57
C TYR A 2 -18.56 9.54 2.61
N SER A 3 -18.21 8.62 1.71
CA SER A 3 -19.21 7.86 1.00
C SER A 3 -19.95 7.02 2.04
N SER A 4 -21.27 7.16 2.16
CA SER A 4 -22.01 6.28 3.06
C SER A 4 -21.95 4.86 2.52
N ALA A 5 -21.79 3.85 3.39
CA ALA A 5 -21.76 2.46 2.97
C ALA A 5 -22.97 2.08 2.09
N ALA A 6 -24.14 2.67 2.35
CA ALA A 6 -25.32 2.53 1.52
C ALA A 6 -25.09 3.03 0.07
N SER A 7 -24.46 4.20 -0.13
CA SER A 7 -24.19 4.72 -1.49
C SER A 7 -23.20 3.84 -2.24
N ASP A 8 -22.29 3.17 -1.57
CA ASP A 8 -21.34 2.26 -2.19
C ASP A 8 -22.01 0.94 -2.62
N VAL A 9 -22.96 0.44 -1.85
CA VAL A 9 -23.75 -0.73 -2.21
C VAL A 9 -24.58 -0.44 -3.46
N TYR A 10 -25.29 0.68 -3.54
CA TYR A 10 -26.06 1.06 -4.73
C TYR A 10 -25.20 1.21 -5.98
N LYS A 11 -24.02 1.83 -5.85
CA LYS A 11 -23.09 1.95 -6.99
C LYS A 11 -22.57 0.60 -7.47
N ARG A 12 -22.45 -0.37 -6.58
CA ARG A 12 -22.07 -1.74 -6.95
C ARG A 12 -23.17 -2.44 -7.73
N GLN A 13 -24.41 -2.32 -7.28
CA GLN A 13 -25.57 -2.87 -7.99
C GLN A 13 -25.71 -2.28 -9.39
N GLU A 14 -25.57 -0.94 -9.53
CA GLU A 14 -25.59 -0.29 -10.85
C GLU A 14 -24.50 -0.83 -11.78
N LYS A 15 -23.27 -1.02 -11.24
CA LYS A 15 -22.16 -1.57 -12.04
C LYS A 15 -22.37 -3.04 -12.41
N ALA A 16 -22.88 -3.84 -11.49
CA ALA A 16 -23.11 -5.26 -11.67
C ALA A 16 -24.36 -5.53 -12.52
N GLN A 17 -25.29 -4.55 -12.62
CA GLN A 17 -26.62 -4.72 -13.24
C GLN A 17 -27.38 -5.92 -12.66
N MET A 18 -27.21 -6.18 -11.36
CA MET A 18 -27.81 -7.29 -10.63
C MET A 18 -28.71 -6.79 -9.51
N THR A 19 -29.74 -7.55 -9.20
CA THR A 19 -30.59 -7.37 -8.03
C THR A 19 -30.04 -8.14 -6.83
N PHE A 20 -30.53 -7.86 -5.63
CA PHE A 20 -30.12 -8.61 -4.42
C PHE A 20 -30.53 -10.09 -4.47
N ASP A 21 -31.58 -10.43 -5.18
CA ASP A 21 -32.02 -11.81 -5.31
C ASP A 21 -31.06 -12.67 -6.14
N GLU A 22 -30.33 -12.03 -7.05
CA GLU A 22 -29.39 -12.69 -7.97
C GLU A 22 -27.99 -12.91 -7.38
N ILE A 23 -27.67 -12.34 -6.20
CA ILE A 23 -26.37 -12.55 -5.54
C ILE A 23 -26.43 -13.74 -4.58
N ASP A 24 -25.29 -14.44 -4.44
CA ASP A 24 -25.17 -15.62 -3.57
C ASP A 24 -24.75 -15.26 -2.15
N ALA A 25 -23.96 -14.20 -1.97
CA ALA A 25 -23.40 -13.80 -0.69
C ALA A 25 -23.05 -12.31 -0.64
N ILE A 26 -22.90 -11.77 0.56
CA ILE A 26 -22.46 -10.40 0.82
C ILE A 26 -21.08 -10.46 1.48
N ALA A 27 -20.05 -9.94 0.81
CA ALA A 27 -18.70 -9.84 1.36
C ALA A 27 -18.46 -8.45 1.93
N ILE A 28 -17.86 -8.37 3.13
CA ILE A 28 -17.58 -7.10 3.82
C ILE A 28 -16.24 -7.12 4.52
N THR A 29 -15.47 -6.03 4.37
CA THR A 29 -14.24 -5.84 5.13
C THR A 29 -14.57 -5.57 6.61
N TYR A 30 -14.08 -6.46 7.51
CA TYR A 30 -14.27 -6.31 8.96
C TYR A 30 -13.07 -5.69 9.67
N GLY A 31 -11.91 -5.62 9.03
CA GLY A 31 -10.67 -5.08 9.59
C GLY A 31 -9.42 -5.51 8.82
N PRO A 32 -8.27 -4.90 9.11
CA PRO A 32 -8.10 -3.66 9.87
C PRO A 32 -8.60 -2.41 9.11
N GLY A 33 -8.84 -1.32 9.85
CA GLY A 33 -9.27 -0.03 9.29
C GLY A 33 -9.84 0.91 10.35
N LEU A 34 -10.29 2.08 9.93
CA LEU A 34 -10.94 3.06 10.81
C LEU A 34 -12.25 2.50 11.37
N ILE A 35 -12.35 2.40 12.70
CA ILE A 35 -13.48 1.78 13.40
C ILE A 35 -14.82 2.34 12.92
N GLY A 36 -14.97 3.67 12.82
CA GLY A 36 -16.23 4.29 12.37
C GLY A 36 -16.64 3.86 10.97
N SER A 37 -15.70 3.78 10.02
CA SER A 37 -15.98 3.33 8.66
C SER A 37 -16.30 1.84 8.60
N LEU A 38 -15.57 1.03 9.35
CA LEU A 38 -15.82 -0.42 9.45
C LEU A 38 -17.20 -0.72 10.03
N LEU A 39 -17.58 -0.06 11.14
CA LEU A 39 -18.88 -0.25 11.78
C LEU A 39 -20.04 0.07 10.83
N VAL A 40 -19.98 1.21 10.13
CA VAL A 40 -21.01 1.58 9.15
C VAL A 40 -21.14 0.52 8.04
N GLY A 41 -20.03 0.06 7.51
CA GLY A 41 -20.01 -0.98 6.47
C GLY A 41 -20.54 -2.32 6.97
N VAL A 42 -20.08 -2.77 8.13
CA VAL A 42 -20.47 -4.05 8.72
C VAL A 42 -21.96 -4.06 9.08
N GLU A 43 -22.49 -3.00 9.69
CA GLU A 43 -23.91 -2.92 10.04
C GLU A 43 -24.81 -2.86 8.80
N ALA A 44 -24.40 -2.13 7.76
CA ALA A 44 -25.10 -2.15 6.46
C ALA A 44 -25.12 -3.55 5.84
N ALA A 45 -23.98 -4.24 5.83
CA ALA A 45 -23.87 -5.59 5.28
C ALA A 45 -24.70 -6.62 6.07
N LYS A 46 -24.70 -6.54 7.41
CA LYS A 46 -25.55 -7.38 8.28
C LYS A 46 -27.03 -7.16 8.00
N THR A 47 -27.43 -5.89 7.87
CA THR A 47 -28.82 -5.54 7.58
C THR A 47 -29.29 -6.14 6.25
N LEU A 48 -28.45 -5.99 5.19
CA LEU A 48 -28.75 -6.57 3.88
C LEU A 48 -28.76 -8.11 3.92
N SER A 49 -27.79 -8.72 4.58
CA SER A 49 -27.72 -10.17 4.79
C SER A 49 -29.00 -10.69 5.46
N PHE A 50 -29.50 -10.00 6.47
CA PHE A 50 -30.73 -10.36 7.16
C PHE A 50 -31.99 -10.18 6.28
N ILE A 51 -32.08 -9.04 5.55
CA ILE A 51 -33.27 -8.75 4.72
C ILE A 51 -33.40 -9.73 3.56
N TYR A 52 -32.29 -10.07 2.90
CA TYR A 52 -32.27 -10.87 1.69
C TYR A 52 -31.90 -12.35 1.95
N ASP A 53 -31.77 -12.74 3.20
CA ASP A 53 -31.37 -14.09 3.62
C ASP A 53 -30.11 -14.60 2.87
N LYS A 54 -29.08 -13.74 2.79
CA LYS A 54 -27.82 -14.06 2.10
C LYS A 54 -26.69 -14.24 3.10
N PRO A 55 -25.81 -15.22 2.92
CA PRO A 55 -24.65 -15.42 3.79
C PRO A 55 -23.72 -14.20 3.80
N LEU A 56 -23.18 -13.86 4.97
CA LEU A 56 -22.23 -12.78 5.17
C LEU A 56 -20.81 -13.34 5.23
N ILE A 57 -19.91 -12.84 4.36
CA ILE A 57 -18.52 -13.28 4.28
C ILE A 57 -17.62 -12.17 4.82
N PRO A 58 -16.95 -12.38 5.99
CA PRO A 58 -16.00 -11.43 6.52
C PRO A 58 -14.70 -11.48 5.74
N VAL A 59 -14.21 -10.33 5.27
CA VAL A 59 -12.98 -10.19 4.51
C VAL A 59 -11.94 -9.39 5.31
N HIS A 60 -10.74 -9.92 5.45
CA HIS A 60 -9.62 -9.20 6.03
C HIS A 60 -9.03 -8.23 4.99
N HIS A 61 -8.90 -6.95 5.33
CA HIS A 61 -8.47 -5.89 4.40
C HIS A 61 -7.12 -6.18 3.71
N ILE A 62 -6.14 -6.65 4.49
CA ILE A 62 -4.81 -6.99 3.95
C ILE A 62 -4.88 -8.21 3.01
N ALA A 63 -5.67 -9.21 3.37
CA ALA A 63 -5.93 -10.36 2.49
C ALA A 63 -6.56 -9.88 1.17
N GLY A 64 -7.55 -8.97 1.23
CA GLY A 64 -8.15 -8.37 0.04
C GLY A 64 -7.12 -7.71 -0.88
N HIS A 65 -6.17 -6.96 -0.34
CA HIS A 65 -5.08 -6.38 -1.12
C HIS A 65 -4.16 -7.45 -1.75
N ILE A 66 -3.81 -8.48 -1.00
CA ILE A 66 -2.96 -9.57 -1.50
C ILE A 66 -3.67 -10.33 -2.61
N TYR A 67 -4.92 -10.73 -2.37
CA TYR A 67 -5.73 -11.48 -3.33
C TYR A 67 -6.15 -10.68 -4.58
N ALA A 68 -6.06 -9.35 -4.58
CA ALA A 68 -6.21 -8.56 -5.80
C ALA A 68 -5.22 -8.96 -6.92
N ASN A 69 -4.07 -9.54 -6.56
CA ASN A 69 -3.13 -10.10 -7.52
C ASN A 69 -3.66 -11.37 -8.21
N SER A 70 -4.54 -12.14 -7.55
CA SER A 70 -5.13 -13.36 -8.15
C SER A 70 -6.05 -13.06 -9.34
N LEU A 71 -6.51 -11.82 -9.48
CA LEU A 71 -7.30 -11.37 -10.63
C LEU A 71 -6.47 -11.28 -11.93
N VAL A 72 -5.14 -11.30 -11.82
CA VAL A 72 -4.22 -11.20 -12.96
C VAL A 72 -3.46 -12.50 -13.17
N LYS A 73 -3.04 -13.12 -12.09
CA LYS A 73 -2.21 -14.32 -12.13
C LYS A 73 -2.55 -15.21 -10.93
N GLU A 74 -2.66 -16.50 -11.17
CA GLU A 74 -2.83 -17.48 -10.10
C GLU A 74 -1.72 -17.36 -9.05
N LEU A 75 -2.10 -17.35 -7.78
CA LEU A 75 -1.13 -17.33 -6.68
C LEU A 75 -0.50 -18.69 -6.52
N LYS A 76 0.82 -18.77 -6.56
CA LYS A 76 1.60 -19.99 -6.34
C LYS A 76 2.42 -19.85 -5.08
N PHE A 77 2.44 -20.86 -4.25
CA PHE A 77 3.11 -20.85 -2.95
C PHE A 77 4.42 -21.66 -2.94
N PRO A 78 5.36 -21.41 -2.03
CA PRO A 78 5.35 -20.26 -1.11
C PRO A 78 5.58 -18.94 -1.85
N LEU A 79 5.06 -17.84 -1.30
CA LEU A 79 5.26 -16.49 -1.81
C LEU A 79 5.52 -15.50 -0.68
N LEU A 80 6.17 -14.37 -1.00
CA LEU A 80 6.28 -13.20 -0.15
C LEU A 80 5.32 -12.13 -0.66
N ALA A 81 4.50 -11.57 0.23
CA ALA A 81 3.65 -10.42 -0.05
C ALA A 81 4.24 -9.18 0.60
N LEU A 82 4.57 -8.17 -0.21
CA LEU A 82 4.91 -6.83 0.23
C LEU A 82 3.63 -5.98 0.17
N VAL A 83 3.07 -5.66 1.33
CA VAL A 83 1.88 -4.82 1.46
C VAL A 83 2.32 -3.39 1.79
N VAL A 84 2.08 -2.45 0.88
CA VAL A 84 2.47 -1.04 1.00
C VAL A 84 1.28 -0.13 0.70
N SER A 85 0.78 0.55 1.73
CA SER A 85 -0.40 1.40 1.65
C SER A 85 -0.26 2.65 2.50
N GLY A 86 -1.30 3.46 2.59
CA GLY A 86 -1.35 4.62 3.51
C GLY A 86 -1.25 4.24 4.97
N GLY A 87 -1.74 3.08 5.37
CA GLY A 87 -1.77 2.62 6.77
C GLY A 87 -0.88 1.41 7.07
N HIS A 88 -0.35 0.73 6.06
CA HIS A 88 0.40 -0.51 6.25
C HIS A 88 1.68 -0.54 5.42
N THR A 89 2.74 -1.08 6.01
CA THR A 89 3.97 -1.46 5.34
C THR A 89 4.43 -2.76 6.00
N GLU A 90 4.21 -3.89 5.31
CA GLU A 90 4.39 -5.22 5.90
C GLU A 90 4.98 -6.20 4.89
N LEU A 91 5.81 -7.11 5.39
CA LEU A 91 6.27 -8.30 4.69
C LEU A 91 5.58 -9.52 5.29
N ILE A 92 4.84 -10.24 4.46
CA ILE A 92 4.03 -11.39 4.85
C ILE A 92 4.41 -12.58 3.98
N LYS A 93 4.85 -13.65 4.61
CA LYS A 93 5.07 -14.94 3.94
C LYS A 93 3.76 -15.70 3.89
N MET A 94 3.47 -16.29 2.75
CA MET A 94 2.35 -17.20 2.57
C MET A 94 2.86 -18.56 2.13
N SER A 95 2.62 -19.57 2.94
CA SER A 95 2.96 -20.96 2.62
C SER A 95 1.84 -21.64 1.81
N ASP A 96 0.61 -21.18 1.94
CA ASP A 96 -0.58 -21.63 1.24
C ASP A 96 -1.67 -20.55 1.32
N HIS A 97 -2.84 -20.78 0.70
CA HIS A 97 -4.00 -19.92 0.82
C HIS A 97 -4.39 -19.69 2.29
N TYR A 98 -4.57 -18.41 2.66
CA TYR A 98 -4.95 -17.97 4.02
C TYR A 98 -3.97 -18.33 5.14
N HIS A 99 -2.79 -18.85 4.82
CA HIS A 99 -1.70 -19.09 5.79
C HIS A 99 -0.72 -17.92 5.73
N PHE A 100 -0.96 -16.93 6.58
CA PHE A 100 -0.18 -15.69 6.65
C PHE A 100 0.78 -15.72 7.83
N GLU A 101 2.05 -15.52 7.55
CA GLU A 101 3.11 -15.32 8.54
C GLU A 101 3.70 -13.92 8.35
N LYS A 102 3.46 -13.01 9.30
CA LYS A 102 4.05 -11.68 9.25
C LYS A 102 5.51 -11.74 9.65
N LEU A 103 6.41 -11.51 8.71
CA LEU A 103 7.86 -11.48 8.92
C LEU A 103 8.31 -10.15 9.52
N GLY A 104 7.71 -9.05 9.11
CA GLY A 104 8.01 -7.71 9.60
C GLY A 104 6.99 -6.68 9.15
N GLY A 105 7.06 -5.49 9.74
CA GLY A 105 6.18 -4.39 9.41
C GLY A 105 6.71 -3.08 9.94
N THR A 106 6.03 -1.97 9.62
CA THR A 106 6.44 -0.67 10.14
C THR A 106 6.25 -0.58 11.65
N LEU A 107 7.23 0.02 12.31
CA LEU A 107 7.22 0.29 13.75
C LEU A 107 6.59 1.66 14.07
N ASP A 108 6.38 2.49 13.04
CA ASP A 108 5.88 3.85 13.17
C ASP A 108 4.99 4.23 11.96
N ASP A 109 5.30 5.29 11.23
CA ASP A 109 4.53 5.70 10.05
C ASP A 109 4.58 4.61 8.95
N ALA A 110 3.45 4.34 8.31
CA ALA A 110 3.46 3.58 7.07
C ALA A 110 4.08 4.40 5.93
N ILE A 111 4.61 3.72 4.91
CA ILE A 111 5.29 4.40 3.81
C ILE A 111 4.39 5.40 3.08
N GLY A 112 3.13 5.06 2.81
CA GLY A 112 2.20 5.97 2.15
C GLY A 112 1.90 7.22 2.98
N GLU A 113 1.73 7.07 4.29
CA GLU A 113 1.57 8.18 5.23
C GLU A 113 2.83 9.07 5.25
N CYS A 114 4.02 8.46 5.22
CA CYS A 114 5.28 9.19 5.15
C CYS A 114 5.39 10.01 3.85
N TYR A 115 5.00 9.43 2.70
CA TYR A 115 4.91 10.16 1.43
C TYR A 115 3.96 11.36 1.49
N ASP A 116 2.76 11.19 2.04
CA ASP A 116 1.77 12.26 2.15
C ASP A 116 2.25 13.39 3.08
N LYS A 117 2.90 13.04 4.19
CA LYS A 117 3.48 14.00 5.13
C LYS A 117 4.67 14.75 4.50
N ALA A 118 5.58 14.08 3.81
CA ALA A 118 6.70 14.70 3.11
C ALA A 118 6.19 15.61 1.97
N ALA A 119 5.22 15.17 1.20
CA ALA A 119 4.58 15.95 0.15
C ALA A 119 3.98 17.25 0.67
N ARG A 120 3.27 17.20 1.81
CA ARG A 120 2.69 18.39 2.46
C ARG A 120 3.76 19.40 2.86
N VAL A 121 4.89 18.94 3.38
CA VAL A 121 6.01 19.81 3.80
C VAL A 121 6.59 20.60 2.64
N ILE A 122 6.66 20.01 1.45
CA ILE A 122 7.13 20.70 0.23
C ILE A 122 6.03 21.44 -0.51
N GLY A 123 4.80 21.49 0.07
CA GLY A 123 3.67 22.25 -0.46
C GLY A 123 2.92 21.55 -1.59
N LEU A 124 2.88 20.23 -1.62
CA LEU A 124 2.02 19.46 -2.50
C LEU A 124 0.67 19.17 -1.83
N GLU A 125 -0.41 19.22 -2.61
CA GLU A 125 -1.75 18.91 -2.13
C GLU A 125 -1.97 17.40 -1.98
N TYR A 126 -2.93 17.03 -1.12
CA TYR A 126 -3.39 15.66 -0.95
C TYR A 126 -4.17 15.16 -2.20
N PRO A 127 -4.02 13.88 -2.62
CA PRO A 127 -3.04 12.89 -2.14
C PRO A 127 -1.62 13.25 -2.58
N GLY A 128 -0.68 13.24 -1.62
CA GLY A 128 0.68 13.70 -1.84
C GLY A 128 1.58 12.66 -2.51
N GLY A 129 1.37 11.37 -2.22
CA GLY A 129 2.21 10.29 -2.72
C GLY A 129 2.41 10.28 -4.23
N PRO A 130 1.36 10.26 -5.06
CA PRO A 130 1.50 10.27 -6.53
C PRO A 130 2.16 11.56 -7.07
N LYS A 131 1.88 12.71 -6.43
CA LYS A 131 2.46 14.00 -6.82
C LYS A 131 3.96 14.06 -6.50
N LEU A 132 4.35 13.50 -5.34
CA LEU A 132 5.75 13.43 -4.93
C LEU A 132 6.52 12.45 -5.82
N ASP A 133 5.97 11.28 -6.15
CA ASP A 133 6.56 10.33 -7.10
C ASP A 133 6.79 10.98 -8.48
N ALA A 134 5.78 11.66 -9.02
CA ALA A 134 5.91 12.38 -10.30
C ALA A 134 6.96 13.51 -10.25
N LEU A 135 7.10 14.19 -9.11
CA LEU A 135 8.09 15.25 -8.92
C LEU A 135 9.51 14.67 -8.78
N ALA A 136 9.65 13.56 -8.06
CA ALA A 136 10.92 12.87 -7.85
C ALA A 136 11.58 12.43 -9.17
N HIS A 137 10.78 12.04 -10.16
CA HIS A 137 11.29 11.67 -11.50
C HIS A 137 11.85 12.85 -12.31
N LYS A 138 11.60 14.09 -11.89
CA LYS A 138 12.12 15.30 -12.54
C LYS A 138 13.38 15.82 -11.86
N GLY A 139 13.65 15.39 -10.63
CA GLY A 139 14.76 15.85 -9.81
C GLY A 139 15.93 14.89 -9.77
N LYS A 140 16.96 15.30 -9.06
CA LYS A 140 18.14 14.48 -8.75
C LYS A 140 18.29 14.34 -7.25
N ALA A 141 18.65 13.17 -6.75
CA ALA A 141 18.84 12.91 -5.33
C ALA A 141 20.11 13.57 -4.81
N THR A 142 20.05 14.87 -4.51
CA THR A 142 21.17 15.70 -4.09
C THR A 142 21.21 15.99 -2.58
N TYR A 143 20.05 15.85 -1.90
CA TYR A 143 19.95 16.06 -0.45
C TYR A 143 20.33 14.79 0.31
N LYS A 144 21.17 14.93 1.34
CA LYS A 144 21.47 13.81 2.23
C LYS A 144 20.35 13.64 3.25
N LEU A 145 19.67 12.52 3.19
CA LEU A 145 18.66 12.12 4.17
C LEU A 145 19.14 10.87 4.92
N PRO A 146 18.75 10.69 6.19
CA PRO A 146 19.15 9.53 6.96
C PRO A 146 18.54 8.26 6.35
N VAL A 147 19.33 7.20 6.35
CA VAL A 147 18.81 5.86 6.04
C VAL A 147 17.91 5.43 7.21
N PRO A 148 16.71 4.96 6.95
CA PRO A 148 15.84 4.42 7.99
C PRO A 148 16.46 3.24 8.73
N LEU A 149 15.66 2.52 9.50
CA LEU A 149 16.07 1.45 10.40
C LEU A 149 17.06 0.44 9.76
N ASN A 150 18.35 0.63 10.03
CA ASN A 150 19.41 -0.25 9.53
C ASN A 150 19.75 -1.32 10.58
N ASP A 151 18.84 -2.26 10.77
CA ASP A 151 18.99 -3.41 11.65
C ASP A 151 18.86 -4.75 10.89
N ASN A 152 18.99 -5.83 11.64
CA ASN A 152 18.88 -7.17 11.07
C ASN A 152 17.42 -7.67 10.96
N SER A 153 16.43 -6.91 11.40
CA SER A 153 15.01 -7.27 11.29
C SER A 153 14.44 -7.02 9.89
N TYR A 154 13.23 -7.49 9.66
CA TYR A 154 12.41 -7.15 8.48
C TYR A 154 11.47 -5.97 8.76
N ASN A 155 11.62 -5.31 9.91
CA ASN A 155 10.80 -4.17 10.26
C ASN A 155 11.23 -2.91 9.51
N PHE A 156 10.28 -2.00 9.32
CA PHE A 156 10.47 -0.70 8.70
C PHE A 156 10.30 0.42 9.72
N SER A 157 10.88 1.59 9.43
CA SER A 157 10.65 2.82 10.18
C SER A 157 10.81 4.01 9.25
N PHE A 158 9.79 4.87 9.17
CA PHE A 158 9.81 6.03 8.27
C PHE A 158 9.65 7.36 8.99
N SER A 159 9.38 7.37 10.30
CA SER A 159 9.19 8.58 11.08
C SER A 159 10.46 9.45 11.13
N GLY A 160 11.64 8.83 11.20
CA GLY A 160 12.93 9.52 11.14
C GLY A 160 13.17 10.21 9.80
N LEU A 161 12.83 9.55 8.71
CA LEU A 161 12.94 10.11 7.36
C LEU A 161 12.00 11.31 7.17
N LYS A 162 10.75 11.20 7.61
CA LYS A 162 9.79 12.31 7.66
C LYS A 162 10.34 13.51 8.43
N SER A 163 10.84 13.28 9.65
CA SER A 163 11.38 14.34 10.51
C SER A 163 12.59 15.01 9.88
N ALA A 164 13.45 14.25 9.19
CA ALA A 164 14.60 14.80 8.49
C ALA A 164 14.19 15.73 7.34
N VAL A 165 13.14 15.39 6.57
CA VAL A 165 12.60 16.27 5.53
C VAL A 165 12.05 17.55 6.12
N ILE A 166 11.26 17.47 7.21
CA ILE A 166 10.71 18.64 7.90
C ILE A 166 11.82 19.57 8.38
N ASN A 167 12.81 19.01 9.08
CA ASN A 167 13.93 19.78 9.62
C ASN A 167 14.79 20.42 8.51
N LEU A 168 15.03 19.69 7.42
CA LEU A 168 15.77 20.20 6.28
C LEU A 168 15.07 21.41 5.67
N VAL A 169 13.75 21.29 5.39
CA VAL A 169 12.95 22.37 4.82
C VAL A 169 12.96 23.59 5.73
N HIS A 170 12.74 23.40 7.03
CA HIS A 170 12.72 24.48 8.01
C HIS A 170 14.09 25.19 8.11
N ASN A 171 15.17 24.43 8.18
CA ASN A 171 16.54 25.00 8.29
C ASN A 171 16.93 25.80 7.03
N GLU A 172 16.62 25.30 5.84
CA GLU A 172 16.90 26.00 4.59
C GLU A 172 16.09 27.30 4.48
N GLN A 173 14.80 27.26 4.86
CA GLN A 173 13.94 28.45 4.89
C GLN A 173 14.48 29.50 5.87
N GLN A 174 14.97 29.11 7.06
CA GLN A 174 15.57 30.04 8.02
C GLN A 174 16.85 30.70 7.47
N ARG A 175 17.60 29.99 6.64
CA ARG A 175 18.80 30.50 5.97
C ARG A 175 18.50 31.35 4.74
N GLY A 176 17.22 31.52 4.38
CA GLY A 176 16.80 32.22 3.16
C GLY A 176 17.15 31.47 1.87
N MET A 177 17.42 30.18 1.95
CA MET A 177 17.77 29.35 0.79
C MET A 177 16.50 28.79 0.12
N ILE A 178 16.53 28.73 -1.20
CA ILE A 178 15.43 28.15 -1.98
C ILE A 178 15.67 26.64 -2.14
N ILE A 179 14.74 25.85 -1.63
CA ILE A 179 14.77 24.40 -1.79
C ILE A 179 14.31 24.02 -3.19
N ARG A 180 15.08 23.20 -3.85
CA ARG A 180 14.66 22.52 -5.08
C ARG A 180 13.76 21.35 -4.72
N LYS A 181 12.44 21.56 -4.87
CA LYS A 181 11.42 20.58 -4.46
C LYS A 181 11.53 19.25 -5.20
N ASP A 182 11.90 19.29 -6.47
CA ASP A 182 12.13 18.13 -7.33
C ASP A 182 13.31 17.28 -6.81
N ASP A 183 14.43 17.92 -6.47
CA ASP A 183 15.61 17.24 -5.95
C ASP A 183 15.36 16.67 -4.53
N LEU A 184 14.61 17.40 -3.70
CA LEU A 184 14.23 16.89 -2.38
C LEU A 184 13.27 15.70 -2.50
N ALA A 185 12.30 15.76 -3.40
CA ALA A 185 11.41 14.64 -3.67
C ALA A 185 12.17 13.40 -4.18
N ALA A 186 13.14 13.60 -5.09
CA ALA A 186 14.02 12.54 -5.58
C ALA A 186 14.87 11.93 -4.47
N SER A 187 15.42 12.76 -3.58
CA SER A 187 16.23 12.32 -2.45
C SER A 187 15.42 11.52 -1.44
N PHE A 188 14.21 11.99 -1.11
CA PHE A 188 13.28 11.29 -0.24
C PHE A 188 12.88 9.93 -0.83
N GLN A 189 12.43 9.92 -2.09
CA GLN A 189 11.99 8.70 -2.75
C GLN A 189 13.10 7.66 -2.83
N LYS A 190 14.32 8.08 -3.16
CA LYS A 190 15.48 7.19 -3.20
C LYS A 190 15.64 6.44 -1.87
N VAL A 191 15.72 7.16 -0.76
CA VAL A 191 15.93 6.56 0.57
C VAL A 191 14.76 5.67 0.98
N ALA A 192 13.53 6.14 0.77
CA ALA A 192 12.31 5.38 1.13
C ALA A 192 12.18 4.08 0.33
N VAL A 193 12.47 4.12 -0.97
CA VAL A 193 12.41 2.96 -1.85
C VAL A 193 13.56 1.99 -1.56
N GLU A 194 14.78 2.49 -1.36
CA GLU A 194 15.94 1.67 -1.00
C GLU A 194 15.68 0.86 0.28
N GLU A 195 15.06 1.45 1.29
CA GLU A 195 14.69 0.75 2.54
C GLU A 195 13.75 -0.43 2.26
N ILE A 196 12.67 -0.19 1.49
CA ILE A 196 11.70 -1.24 1.14
C ILE A 196 12.38 -2.35 0.33
N VAL A 197 13.15 -1.99 -0.69
CA VAL A 197 13.81 -2.95 -1.57
C VAL A 197 14.82 -3.80 -0.80
N ASN A 198 15.63 -3.18 0.05
CA ASN A 198 16.66 -3.89 0.82
C ASN A 198 16.04 -4.89 1.82
N LYS A 199 15.01 -4.48 2.57
CA LYS A 199 14.32 -5.38 3.50
C LYS A 199 13.58 -6.51 2.78
N THR A 200 12.97 -6.20 1.63
CA THR A 200 12.29 -7.20 0.78
C THR A 200 13.30 -8.21 0.20
N LYS A 201 14.41 -7.72 -0.33
CA LYS A 201 15.52 -8.57 -0.81
C LYS A 201 16.01 -9.52 0.27
N LYS A 202 16.31 -8.98 1.45
CA LYS A 202 16.75 -9.76 2.61
C LYS A 202 15.75 -10.85 3.00
N ALA A 203 14.43 -10.54 2.99
CA ALA A 203 13.40 -11.52 3.29
C ALA A 203 13.35 -12.62 2.21
N ILE A 204 13.45 -12.28 0.94
CA ILE A 204 13.50 -13.23 -0.18
C ILE A 204 14.66 -14.19 -0.03
N GLU A 205 15.86 -13.66 0.23
CA GLU A 205 17.10 -14.46 0.34
C GLU A 205 17.07 -15.37 1.58
N ASN A 206 16.69 -14.85 2.76
CA ASN A 206 16.69 -15.62 3.99
C ASN A 206 15.60 -16.68 4.06
N GLU A 207 14.40 -16.39 3.50
CA GLU A 207 13.26 -17.31 3.48
C GLU A 207 13.27 -18.26 2.27
N ASN A 208 14.25 -18.10 1.38
CA ASN A 208 14.40 -18.88 0.13
C ASN A 208 13.09 -18.89 -0.69
N ILE A 209 12.50 -17.69 -0.87
CA ILE A 209 11.25 -17.50 -1.60
C ILE A 209 11.56 -16.98 -3.00
N HIS A 210 10.94 -17.57 -4.02
CA HIS A 210 11.14 -17.20 -5.43
C HIS A 210 9.94 -16.49 -6.06
N ARG A 211 9.01 -16.01 -5.25
CA ARG A 211 7.81 -15.28 -5.72
C ARG A 211 7.53 -14.09 -4.82
N LEU A 212 7.42 -12.91 -5.43
CA LEU A 212 7.07 -11.67 -4.75
C LEU A 212 5.77 -11.12 -5.34
N ILE A 213 4.80 -10.86 -4.50
CA ILE A 213 3.63 -10.06 -4.87
C ILE A 213 3.67 -8.74 -4.13
N VAL A 214 3.31 -7.66 -4.81
CA VAL A 214 3.21 -6.33 -4.20
C VAL A 214 1.75 -5.93 -4.15
N ALA A 215 1.31 -5.34 -3.04
CA ALA A 215 -0.10 -5.03 -2.80
C ALA A 215 -0.27 -3.69 -2.08
N GLY A 216 -1.42 -3.07 -2.22
CA GLY A 216 -1.73 -1.78 -1.59
C GLY A 216 -1.48 -0.57 -2.50
N GLY A 217 -1.95 0.62 -2.04
CA GLY A 217 -1.95 1.84 -2.86
C GLY A 217 -0.57 2.32 -3.32
N VAL A 218 0.46 2.12 -2.49
CA VAL A 218 1.84 2.51 -2.83
C VAL A 218 2.47 1.57 -3.86
N ALA A 219 1.88 0.39 -4.12
CA ALA A 219 2.25 -0.46 -5.26
C ALA A 219 2.09 0.24 -6.62
N ALA A 220 1.37 1.36 -6.68
CA ALA A 220 1.26 2.22 -7.87
C ALA A 220 2.48 3.15 -8.07
N ASN A 221 3.33 3.35 -7.05
CA ASN A 221 4.50 4.22 -7.11
C ASN A 221 5.49 3.70 -8.16
N LYS A 222 5.85 4.56 -9.12
CA LYS A 222 6.68 4.19 -10.26
C LYS A 222 8.11 3.86 -9.84
N GLY A 223 8.70 4.68 -8.96
CA GLY A 223 10.06 4.45 -8.45
C GLY A 223 10.17 3.13 -7.69
N LEU A 224 9.16 2.77 -6.89
CA LEU A 224 9.12 1.49 -6.19
C LEU A 224 9.03 0.31 -7.17
N ARG A 225 8.14 0.41 -8.17
CA ARG A 225 7.99 -0.63 -9.21
C ARG A 225 9.29 -0.88 -9.96
N GLU A 226 9.94 0.17 -10.44
CA GLU A 226 11.19 0.08 -11.20
C GLU A 226 12.29 -0.63 -10.38
N ASN A 227 12.46 -0.24 -9.11
CA ASN A 227 13.49 -0.82 -8.26
C ASN A 227 13.19 -2.27 -7.85
N LEU A 228 11.93 -2.59 -7.53
CA LEU A 228 11.54 -3.98 -7.23
C LEU A 228 11.66 -4.88 -8.46
N THR A 229 11.30 -4.38 -9.65
CA THR A 229 11.45 -5.14 -10.90
C THR A 229 12.91 -5.49 -11.13
N LYS A 230 13.81 -4.50 -11.05
CA LYS A 230 15.25 -4.72 -11.19
C LYS A 230 15.78 -5.74 -10.17
N MET A 231 15.43 -5.58 -8.89
CA MET A 231 15.84 -6.51 -7.83
C MET A 231 15.37 -7.94 -8.11
N CYS A 232 14.11 -8.11 -8.54
CA CYS A 232 13.56 -9.42 -8.83
C CYS A 232 14.18 -10.06 -10.08
N GLU A 233 14.50 -9.28 -11.10
CA GLU A 233 15.26 -9.74 -12.26
C GLU A 233 16.65 -10.25 -11.86
N ASP A 234 17.38 -9.47 -11.05
CA ASP A 234 18.74 -9.83 -10.56
C ASP A 234 18.71 -11.11 -9.70
N LEU A 235 17.63 -11.37 -8.95
CA LEU A 235 17.46 -12.53 -8.07
C LEU A 235 16.69 -13.70 -8.72
N HIS A 236 16.23 -13.57 -9.95
CA HIS A 236 15.36 -14.54 -10.63
C HIS A 236 14.08 -14.87 -9.85
N VAL A 237 13.46 -13.83 -9.28
CA VAL A 237 12.21 -13.91 -8.50
C VAL A 237 11.02 -13.53 -9.40
N ASP A 238 9.99 -14.35 -9.38
CA ASP A 238 8.73 -14.08 -10.08
C ASP A 238 7.96 -12.97 -9.38
N LEU A 239 7.88 -11.79 -10.02
CA LEU A 239 7.25 -10.58 -9.47
C LEU A 239 5.85 -10.38 -10.07
N SER A 240 4.89 -10.05 -9.22
CA SER A 240 3.55 -9.66 -9.61
C SER A 240 3.12 -8.36 -8.94
N PHE A 241 2.50 -7.47 -9.73
CA PHE A 241 1.80 -6.28 -9.27
C PHE A 241 0.32 -6.37 -9.63
N PRO A 242 -0.59 -5.88 -8.80
CA PRO A 242 -1.97 -5.77 -9.20
C PRO A 242 -2.14 -4.70 -10.29
N PRO A 243 -3.18 -4.78 -11.13
CA PRO A 243 -3.54 -3.69 -12.04
C PRO A 243 -3.68 -2.37 -11.27
N MET A 244 -3.32 -1.25 -11.91
CA MET A 244 -3.32 0.07 -11.27
C MET A 244 -4.67 0.41 -10.61
N GLN A 245 -5.76 0.00 -11.24
CA GLN A 245 -7.13 0.19 -10.70
C GLN A 245 -7.37 -0.52 -9.36
N TYR A 246 -6.67 -1.63 -9.07
CA TYR A 246 -6.80 -2.38 -7.82
C TYR A 246 -5.77 -1.99 -6.76
N CYS A 247 -4.80 -1.14 -7.11
CA CYS A 247 -3.85 -0.61 -6.13
C CYS A 247 -4.51 0.34 -5.13
N THR A 248 -5.40 1.23 -5.61
CA THR A 248 -5.89 2.38 -4.83
C THR A 248 -7.28 2.20 -4.24
N CYS A 249 -8.13 1.37 -4.84
CA CYS A 249 -9.48 1.15 -4.37
C CYS A 249 -9.99 -0.25 -4.70
N LEU A 250 -9.96 -1.16 -3.74
CA LEU A 250 -10.51 -2.50 -3.89
C LEU A 250 -12.04 -2.49 -3.98
N LEU A 251 -12.70 -1.50 -3.36
CA LEU A 251 -14.15 -1.41 -3.30
C LEU A 251 -14.78 -1.12 -4.67
N TYR A 252 -14.21 -0.19 -5.45
CA TYR A 252 -14.78 0.25 -6.74
C TYR A 252 -14.29 -0.54 -7.93
N THR A 253 -13.26 -1.34 -7.77
CA THR A 253 -12.51 -1.93 -8.88
C THR A 253 -12.47 -3.43 -8.88
N SER A 254 -12.88 -4.10 -7.78
CA SER A 254 -13.02 -5.55 -7.79
C SER A 254 -14.15 -5.95 -8.75
N PRO A 255 -13.94 -6.93 -9.64
CA PRO A 255 -15.06 -7.54 -10.35
C PRO A 255 -16.03 -8.12 -9.33
N SER A 256 -17.32 -7.90 -9.57
CA SER A 256 -18.42 -8.52 -8.81
C SER A 256 -18.49 -9.99 -9.15
#